data_5a72274707f93ba83395240b10d68250
#
_entry.id   5a72274707f93ba83395240b10d68250
#
_cell.length_a   1.000
_cell.length_b   1.000
_cell.length_c   1.000
_cell.angle_alpha   90.00
_cell.angle_beta   90.00
_cell.angle_gamma   90.00
#
_symmetry.space_group_name_H-M   'P 1'
#
loop_
_entity.id
_entity.type
_entity.pdbx_description
1 polymer ?
#
loop_
_entity_poly.entity_id
_entity_poly.type
_entity_poly.pdbx_seq_one_letter_code
_entity_poly.pdbx_strand_id
1 'polypeptide(L)'
;FGDDQRVIDGPGVIEERIEGIRYRISPNAFFQTNSYAAPMLLSTVREFAGDLSDKTLLDLYCGTGFFAVALAAQAKQTIGVELVPDAIKDARVNAELNSLTPSNSLGRLPTGKAPMNGGGISFHDAKTEEFNWMEINADVVILDPPRSGMHDKALADIIAAKPARIVYVSCNYKNFAREMVELSKYYDIEAMRAIDMFPHTPHVELVTALVRKD
;
A
#
# COMPACT_ATOMS: atom_id res chain seq x y z
N PHE A 1 9.48 -20.68 -1.61
CA PHE A 1 10.24 -20.25 -0.43
C PHE A 1 10.18 -21.38 0.59
N GLY A 2 11.29 -21.64 1.33
CA GLY A 2 11.33 -22.69 2.37
C GLY A 2 10.75 -22.16 3.69
N ASP A 3 10.18 -23.08 4.47
CA ASP A 3 9.59 -22.74 5.77
C ASP A 3 10.66 -22.50 6.86
N ASP A 4 11.89 -22.99 6.64
CA ASP A 4 13.00 -22.84 7.56
C ASP A 4 14.01 -21.80 7.06
N GLN A 5 14.28 -20.79 7.88
CA GLN A 5 15.31 -19.79 7.63
C GLN A 5 16.45 -19.93 8.64
N ARG A 6 17.66 -19.88 8.13
CA ARG A 6 18.87 -19.88 8.94
C ARG A 6 19.74 -18.68 8.58
N VAL A 7 19.94 -17.79 9.53
CA VAL A 7 20.93 -16.72 9.40
C VAL A 7 22.31 -17.36 9.57
N ILE A 8 23.15 -17.25 8.54
CA ILE A 8 24.53 -17.77 8.55
C ILE A 8 25.46 -16.67 9.07
N ASP A 9 25.20 -15.41 8.67
CA ASP A 9 25.96 -14.24 9.09
C ASP A 9 25.09 -12.98 8.98
N GLY A 10 25.39 -11.95 9.78
CA GLY A 10 24.70 -10.68 9.79
C GLY A 10 23.33 -10.67 10.52
N PRO A 11 22.55 -9.59 10.39
CA PRO A 11 21.30 -9.39 11.13
C PRO A 11 20.10 -10.20 10.60
N GLY A 12 20.26 -10.93 9.47
CA GLY A 12 19.18 -11.68 8.83
C GLY A 12 18.11 -10.81 8.15
N VAL A 13 18.34 -9.51 7.99
CA VAL A 13 17.49 -8.55 7.31
C VAL A 13 18.35 -7.60 6.50
N ILE A 14 17.77 -6.95 5.50
CA ILE A 14 18.41 -5.83 4.81
C ILE A 14 17.72 -4.52 5.16
N GLU A 15 18.45 -3.42 5.08
CA GLU A 15 17.91 -2.06 5.22
C GLU A 15 18.09 -1.32 3.90
N GLU A 16 17.02 -0.65 3.48
CA GLU A 16 16.98 0.25 2.34
C GLU A 16 16.58 1.65 2.76
N ARG A 17 17.00 2.64 1.95
CA ARG A 17 16.60 4.04 2.16
C ARG A 17 16.10 4.64 0.86
N ILE A 18 14.80 4.93 0.80
CA ILE A 18 14.12 5.53 -0.36
C ILE A 18 13.55 6.89 0.05
N GLU A 19 13.97 7.95 -0.64
CA GLU A 19 13.58 9.35 -0.33
C GLU A 19 13.76 9.75 1.15
N GLY A 20 14.80 9.24 1.80
CA GLY A 20 15.08 9.51 3.20
C GLY A 20 14.34 8.61 4.19
N ILE A 21 13.37 7.84 3.73
CA ILE A 21 12.58 6.90 4.53
C ILE A 21 13.37 5.59 4.66
N ARG A 22 13.45 5.07 5.88
CA ARG A 22 14.17 3.82 6.19
C ARG A 22 13.20 2.65 6.15
N TYR A 23 13.65 1.57 5.50
CA TYR A 23 12.91 0.32 5.41
C TYR A 23 13.79 -0.84 5.83
N ARG A 24 13.32 -1.62 6.80
CA ARG A 24 13.81 -2.95 7.13
C ARG A 24 13.01 -3.96 6.31
N ILE A 25 13.71 -4.97 5.78
CA ILE A 25 13.12 -5.97 4.88
C ILE A 25 13.60 -7.34 5.32
N SER A 26 12.66 -8.19 5.73
CA SER A 26 12.90 -9.59 6.09
C SER A 26 12.94 -10.48 4.84
N PRO A 27 13.59 -11.66 4.89
CA PRO A 27 13.76 -12.52 3.72
C PRO A 27 12.47 -12.98 3.04
N ASN A 28 11.37 -13.09 3.79
CA ASN A 28 10.05 -13.50 3.26
C ASN A 28 9.17 -12.32 2.85
N ALA A 29 9.59 -11.09 3.10
CA ALA A 29 8.84 -9.91 2.75
C ALA A 29 9.18 -9.45 1.34
N PHE A 30 8.16 -9.05 0.58
CA PHE A 30 8.39 -8.39 -0.70
C PHE A 30 8.79 -6.93 -0.48
N PHE A 31 9.73 -6.47 -1.28
CA PHE A 31 10.11 -5.05 -1.38
C PHE A 31 10.45 -4.70 -2.82
N GLN A 32 10.36 -3.41 -3.18
CA GLN A 32 10.70 -2.91 -4.51
C GLN A 32 12.21 -3.11 -4.79
N THR A 33 12.53 -4.03 -5.69
CA THR A 33 13.92 -4.48 -5.92
C THR A 33 14.78 -3.48 -6.66
N ASN A 34 14.18 -2.53 -7.39
CA ASN A 34 14.91 -1.49 -8.11
C ASN A 34 14.96 -0.21 -7.29
N SER A 35 15.99 -0.08 -6.43
CA SER A 35 16.19 1.09 -5.56
C SER A 35 16.35 2.41 -6.34
N TYR A 36 16.72 2.37 -7.62
CA TYR A 36 16.83 3.56 -8.47
C TYR A 36 15.47 4.04 -9.00
N ALA A 37 14.56 3.12 -9.30
CA ALA A 37 13.23 3.46 -9.81
C ALA A 37 12.18 3.57 -8.70
N ALA A 38 12.42 2.97 -7.53
CA ALA A 38 11.50 3.03 -6.38
C ALA A 38 11.16 4.47 -5.93
N PRO A 39 12.09 5.46 -5.93
CA PRO A 39 11.72 6.85 -5.67
C PRO A 39 10.71 7.42 -6.66
N MET A 40 10.83 7.08 -7.95
CA MET A 40 9.88 7.53 -8.98
C MET A 40 8.50 6.89 -8.76
N LEU A 41 8.46 5.61 -8.40
CA LEU A 41 7.20 4.93 -8.05
C LEU A 41 6.54 5.60 -6.86
N LEU A 42 7.30 5.83 -5.78
CA LEU A 42 6.80 6.47 -4.57
C LEU A 42 6.31 7.91 -4.81
N SER A 43 7.09 8.71 -5.54
CA SER A 43 6.71 10.09 -5.87
C SER A 43 5.47 10.15 -6.75
N THR A 44 5.32 9.20 -7.69
CA THR A 44 4.12 9.11 -8.53
C THR A 44 2.87 8.73 -7.71
N VAL A 45 2.99 7.76 -6.81
CA VAL A 45 1.88 7.38 -5.92
C VAL A 45 1.50 8.54 -5.00
N ARG A 46 2.48 9.28 -4.46
CA ARG A 46 2.26 10.49 -3.66
C ARG A 46 1.52 11.58 -4.45
N GLU A 47 1.98 11.88 -5.67
CA GLU A 47 1.34 12.83 -6.58
C GLU A 47 -0.12 12.45 -6.85
N PHE A 48 -0.36 11.18 -7.16
CA PHE A 48 -1.68 10.67 -7.52
C PHE A 48 -2.63 10.51 -6.33
N ALA A 49 -2.10 10.32 -5.12
CA ALA A 49 -2.89 10.34 -3.90
C ALA A 49 -3.46 11.75 -3.58
N GLY A 50 -2.75 12.78 -4.02
CA GLY A 50 -3.13 14.18 -3.81
C GLY A 50 -2.97 14.62 -2.36
N ASP A 51 -3.72 15.63 -1.96
CA ASP A 51 -3.69 16.13 -0.58
C ASP A 51 -4.32 15.13 0.39
N LEU A 52 -3.57 14.71 1.41
CA LEU A 52 -3.94 13.74 2.42
C LEU A 52 -4.17 14.36 3.82
N SER A 53 -4.02 15.68 3.98
CA SER A 53 -3.90 16.36 5.28
C SER A 53 -5.05 16.05 6.27
N ASP A 54 -6.27 15.93 5.79
CA ASP A 54 -7.43 15.58 6.63
C ASP A 54 -8.07 14.24 6.26
N LYS A 55 -7.34 13.39 5.54
CA LYS A 55 -7.87 12.18 4.93
C LYS A 55 -7.39 10.91 5.61
N THR A 56 -8.24 9.89 5.54
CA THR A 56 -7.91 8.51 5.87
C THR A 56 -7.37 7.82 4.63
N LEU A 57 -6.10 7.39 4.70
CA LEU A 57 -5.42 6.60 3.68
C LEU A 57 -5.50 5.12 4.04
N LEU A 58 -5.94 4.30 3.11
CA LEU A 58 -5.92 2.84 3.21
C LEU A 58 -4.97 2.27 2.16
N ASP A 59 -3.98 1.48 2.59
CA ASP A 59 -3.01 0.79 1.74
C ASP A 59 -3.31 -0.70 1.77
N LEU A 60 -3.97 -1.19 0.74
CA LEU A 60 -4.31 -2.61 0.56
C LEU A 60 -3.18 -3.33 -0.19
N TYR A 61 -2.78 -4.49 0.34
CA TYR A 61 -1.56 -5.21 -0.08
C TYR A 61 -0.29 -4.44 0.29
N CYS A 62 -0.25 -3.87 1.50
CA CYS A 62 0.77 -2.88 1.88
C CYS A 62 2.19 -3.45 2.02
N GLY A 63 2.37 -4.78 2.00
CA GLY A 63 3.67 -5.41 2.16
C GLY A 63 4.40 -4.95 3.43
N THR A 64 5.64 -4.52 3.28
CA THR A 64 6.47 -3.93 4.36
C THR A 64 6.11 -2.49 4.70
N GLY A 65 4.97 -1.99 4.20
CA GLY A 65 4.50 -0.63 4.41
C GLY A 65 5.15 0.40 3.49
N PHE A 66 5.57 0.01 2.29
CA PHE A 66 6.30 0.91 1.38
C PHE A 66 5.58 2.23 1.15
N PHE A 67 4.31 2.21 0.76
CA PHE A 67 3.51 3.42 0.57
C PHE A 67 2.93 3.95 1.89
N ALA A 68 2.40 3.06 2.74
CA ALA A 68 1.78 3.45 4.00
C ALA A 68 2.73 4.28 4.88
N VAL A 69 3.97 3.80 5.10
CA VAL A 69 4.97 4.50 5.93
C VAL A 69 5.38 5.83 5.29
N ALA A 70 5.58 5.84 3.96
CA ALA A 70 6.02 7.03 3.26
C ALA A 70 5.00 8.17 3.26
N LEU A 71 3.72 7.85 3.32
CA LEU A 71 2.64 8.83 3.20
C LEU A 71 1.98 9.16 4.54
N ALA A 72 2.25 8.37 5.60
CA ALA A 72 1.58 8.51 6.89
C ALA A 72 1.70 9.90 7.52
N ALA A 73 2.87 10.55 7.38
CA ALA A 73 3.09 11.90 7.93
C ALA A 73 2.22 12.97 7.25
N GLN A 74 1.69 12.69 6.07
CA GLN A 74 0.85 13.59 5.29
C GLN A 74 -0.64 13.33 5.49
N ALA A 75 -1.01 12.16 6.06
CA ALA A 75 -2.38 11.75 6.24
C ALA A 75 -2.85 11.95 7.69
N LYS A 76 -4.15 12.17 7.87
CA LYS A 76 -4.78 12.19 9.19
C LYS A 76 -4.69 10.81 9.85
N GLN A 77 -4.89 9.78 9.07
CA GLN A 77 -4.79 8.39 9.49
C GLN A 77 -4.33 7.52 8.32
N THR A 78 -3.47 6.55 8.60
CA THR A 78 -3.03 5.56 7.61
C THR A 78 -3.27 4.15 8.13
N ILE A 79 -3.81 3.28 7.29
CA ILE A 79 -4.12 1.91 7.64
C ILE A 79 -3.55 1.02 6.54
N GLY A 80 -2.68 0.07 6.92
CA GLY A 80 -2.13 -0.93 6.00
C GLY A 80 -2.75 -2.30 6.26
N VAL A 81 -3.06 -3.03 5.19
CA VAL A 81 -3.57 -4.41 5.23
C VAL A 81 -2.69 -5.30 4.38
N GLU A 82 -2.19 -6.39 4.94
CA GLU A 82 -1.29 -7.34 4.27
C GLU A 82 -1.51 -8.75 4.83
N LEU A 83 -1.42 -9.74 3.94
CA LEU A 83 -1.60 -11.16 4.29
C LEU A 83 -0.36 -11.77 4.95
N VAL A 84 0.85 -11.32 4.56
CA VAL A 84 2.11 -11.93 4.98
C VAL A 84 2.53 -11.41 6.37
N PRO A 85 2.51 -12.25 7.44
CA PRO A 85 2.78 -11.79 8.80
C PRO A 85 4.18 -11.17 8.98
N ASP A 86 5.20 -11.67 8.26
CA ASP A 86 6.55 -11.11 8.34
C ASP A 86 6.64 -9.73 7.69
N ALA A 87 5.91 -9.50 6.61
CA ALA A 87 5.80 -8.18 6.00
C ALA A 87 5.12 -7.17 6.94
N ILE A 88 4.06 -7.59 7.65
CA ILE A 88 3.39 -6.75 8.69
C ILE A 88 4.32 -6.42 9.86
N LYS A 89 5.15 -7.38 10.30
CA LYS A 89 6.17 -7.11 11.34
C LYS A 89 7.15 -6.05 10.86
N ASP A 90 7.63 -6.18 9.62
CA ASP A 90 8.51 -5.19 9.03
C ASP A 90 7.81 -3.83 8.86
N ALA A 91 6.55 -3.79 8.43
CA ALA A 91 5.80 -2.54 8.30
C ALA A 91 5.70 -1.77 9.62
N ARG A 92 5.46 -2.47 10.74
CA ARG A 92 5.45 -1.87 12.08
C ARG A 92 6.81 -1.32 12.48
N VAL A 93 7.88 -2.11 12.29
CA VAL A 93 9.27 -1.66 12.54
C VAL A 93 9.61 -0.46 11.65
N ASN A 94 9.21 -0.48 10.38
CA ASN A 94 9.45 0.60 9.43
C ASN A 94 8.73 1.89 9.85
N ALA A 95 7.52 1.80 10.39
CA ALA A 95 6.85 2.95 10.98
C ALA A 95 7.66 3.53 12.17
N GLU A 96 8.11 2.68 13.10
CA GLU A 96 8.92 3.09 14.25
C GLU A 96 10.26 3.72 13.83
N LEU A 97 10.96 3.13 12.85
CA LEU A 97 12.22 3.64 12.30
C LEU A 97 12.09 5.05 11.70
N ASN A 98 10.89 5.43 11.30
CA ASN A 98 10.57 6.74 10.73
C ASN A 98 9.78 7.63 11.69
N SER A 99 9.85 7.35 13.00
CA SER A 99 9.22 8.14 14.08
C SER A 99 7.70 8.25 13.96
N LEU A 100 7.07 7.30 13.28
CA LEU A 100 5.62 7.14 13.25
C LEU A 100 5.24 6.23 14.43
N THR A 101 4.20 6.58 15.16
CA THR A 101 3.75 5.77 16.30
C THR A 101 2.66 4.81 15.84
N PRO A 102 2.95 3.50 15.67
CA PRO A 102 1.93 2.53 15.33
C PRO A 102 0.90 2.41 16.45
N SER A 103 -0.38 2.49 16.12
CA SER A 103 -1.41 2.17 17.08
C SER A 103 -1.51 0.66 17.26
N ASN A 104 -1.26 0.17 18.48
CA ASN A 104 -1.29 -1.27 18.82
C ASN A 104 -2.72 -1.82 19.01
N SER A 105 -3.72 -1.28 18.36
CA SER A 105 -5.08 -1.81 18.45
C SER A 105 -5.21 -3.12 17.66
N LEU A 106 -4.67 -4.21 18.22
CA LEU A 106 -5.02 -5.56 17.81
C LEU A 106 -6.54 -5.74 17.95
N GLY A 107 -7.24 -5.83 16.82
CA GLY A 107 -8.60 -6.33 16.77
C GLY A 107 -9.75 -5.33 16.90
N ARG A 108 -9.50 -4.03 16.93
CA ARG A 108 -10.57 -3.03 16.85
C ARG A 108 -10.19 -1.93 15.88
N LEU A 109 -11.06 -1.70 14.88
CA LEU A 109 -10.96 -0.49 14.05
C LEU A 109 -10.84 0.74 14.96
N PRO A 110 -9.97 1.73 14.65
CA PRO A 110 -9.84 2.91 15.48
C PRO A 110 -11.15 3.70 15.48
N THR A 111 -11.95 3.53 16.54
CA THR A 111 -13.18 4.29 16.78
C THR A 111 -12.93 5.57 17.58
N GLY A 112 -11.68 5.98 17.78
CA GLY A 112 -11.26 7.11 18.57
C GLY A 112 -10.55 8.20 17.75
N LYS A 113 -10.62 9.45 18.23
CA LYS A 113 -9.92 10.58 17.65
C LYS A 113 -8.42 10.28 17.56
N ALA A 114 -7.84 10.41 16.34
CA ALA A 114 -6.41 10.32 16.12
C ALA A 114 -5.63 11.29 17.04
N PRO A 115 -4.42 10.93 17.49
CA PRO A 115 -3.59 11.86 18.24
C PRO A 115 -3.28 13.08 17.38
N MET A 116 -3.37 14.28 17.98
CA MET A 116 -3.33 15.57 17.29
C MET A 116 -1.95 16.00 16.75
N ASN A 117 -0.92 15.16 16.84
CA ASN A 117 0.45 15.48 16.38
C ASN A 117 1.06 14.30 15.60
N GLY A 118 0.88 14.30 14.29
CA GLY A 118 1.39 13.27 13.38
C GLY A 118 0.35 12.19 13.11
N GLY A 119 0.07 11.89 11.84
CA GLY A 119 -0.95 10.95 11.42
C GLY A 119 -0.80 9.57 12.09
N GLY A 120 -1.88 9.04 12.64
CA GLY A 120 -1.90 7.69 13.20
C GLY A 120 -1.66 6.66 12.10
N ILE A 121 -0.80 5.66 12.35
CA ILE A 121 -0.60 4.53 11.44
C ILE A 121 -0.94 3.21 12.13
N SER A 122 -1.59 2.30 11.43
CA SER A 122 -1.87 0.94 11.92
C SER A 122 -1.73 -0.08 10.82
N PHE A 123 -1.37 -1.32 11.20
CA PHE A 123 -1.20 -2.42 10.27
C PHE A 123 -1.97 -3.66 10.72
N HIS A 124 -2.66 -4.29 9.78
CA HIS A 124 -3.52 -5.44 10.00
C HIS A 124 -3.05 -6.64 9.18
N ASP A 125 -2.79 -7.75 9.88
CA ASP A 125 -2.48 -9.05 9.29
C ASP A 125 -3.79 -9.71 8.89
N ALA A 126 -4.15 -9.60 7.62
CA ALA A 126 -5.37 -10.15 7.07
C ALA A 126 -5.32 -10.22 5.53
N LYS A 127 -6.11 -11.12 4.96
CA LYS A 127 -6.42 -11.04 3.53
C LYS A 127 -7.32 -9.84 3.26
N THR A 128 -7.05 -9.13 2.16
CA THR A 128 -7.82 -7.95 1.76
C THR A 128 -9.32 -8.25 1.66
N GLU A 129 -9.69 -9.42 1.10
CA GLU A 129 -11.09 -9.85 0.93
C GLU A 129 -11.76 -10.36 2.22
N GLU A 130 -11.00 -10.60 3.29
CA GLU A 130 -11.52 -11.06 4.59
C GLU A 130 -11.57 -9.92 5.63
N PHE A 131 -10.80 -8.86 5.42
CA PHE A 131 -10.74 -7.71 6.32
C PHE A 131 -11.90 -6.74 6.05
N ASN A 132 -12.64 -6.37 7.10
CA ASN A 132 -13.79 -5.46 6.95
C ASN A 132 -13.35 -3.99 6.89
N TRP A 133 -12.56 -3.65 5.88
CA TRP A 133 -12.05 -2.29 5.67
C TRP A 133 -13.11 -1.28 5.19
N MET A 134 -14.26 -1.75 4.74
CA MET A 134 -15.35 -0.85 4.32
C MET A 134 -15.85 0.03 5.47
N GLU A 135 -15.77 -0.45 6.73
CA GLU A 135 -16.12 0.34 7.91
C GLU A 135 -15.14 1.50 8.18
N ILE A 136 -13.96 1.49 7.56
CA ILE A 136 -12.94 2.52 7.71
C ILE A 136 -13.37 3.84 7.07
N ASN A 137 -14.22 3.80 6.05
CA ASN A 137 -14.60 4.97 5.24
C ASN A 137 -13.38 5.72 4.72
N ALA A 138 -12.45 5.00 4.08
CA ALA A 138 -11.24 5.57 3.55
C ALA A 138 -11.54 6.60 2.43
N ASP A 139 -10.85 7.74 2.50
CA ASP A 139 -10.95 8.78 1.47
C ASP A 139 -10.10 8.41 0.24
N VAL A 140 -8.91 7.86 0.49
CA VAL A 140 -7.95 7.45 -0.53
C VAL A 140 -7.54 6.00 -0.27
N VAL A 141 -7.60 5.17 -1.31
CA VAL A 141 -7.16 3.78 -1.27
C VAL A 141 -6.00 3.58 -2.23
N ILE A 142 -4.88 3.06 -1.73
CA ILE A 142 -3.79 2.54 -2.56
C ILE A 142 -4.04 1.05 -2.77
N LEU A 143 -3.86 0.60 -4.01
CA LEU A 143 -3.96 -0.79 -4.42
C LEU A 143 -2.66 -1.21 -5.09
N ASP A 144 -1.95 -2.17 -4.51
CA ASP A 144 -0.76 -2.78 -5.13
C ASP A 144 -0.90 -4.32 -5.11
N PRO A 145 -1.91 -4.87 -5.83
CA PRO A 145 -2.20 -6.29 -5.78
C PRO A 145 -1.10 -7.13 -6.44
N PRO A 146 -1.03 -8.43 -6.11
CA PRO A 146 -0.10 -9.35 -6.74
C PRO A 146 -0.36 -9.48 -8.26
N ARG A 147 0.58 -10.12 -8.98
CA ARG A 147 0.50 -10.32 -10.45
C ARG A 147 -0.77 -11.01 -10.93
N SER A 148 -1.46 -11.74 -10.08
CA SER A 148 -2.77 -12.35 -10.36
C SER A 148 -3.91 -11.35 -10.47
N GLY A 149 -3.71 -10.12 -10.00
CA GLY A 149 -4.75 -9.11 -9.82
C GLY A 149 -5.44 -9.23 -8.47
N MET A 150 -6.47 -8.43 -8.26
CA MET A 150 -7.30 -8.47 -7.06
C MET A 150 -8.18 -9.72 -7.02
N HIS A 151 -8.51 -10.17 -5.80
CA HIS A 151 -9.57 -11.14 -5.60
C HIS A 151 -10.93 -10.50 -5.96
N ASP A 152 -11.84 -11.27 -6.57
CA ASP A 152 -13.15 -10.74 -7.05
C ASP A 152 -13.96 -10.08 -5.93
N LYS A 153 -13.88 -10.63 -4.70
CA LYS A 153 -14.55 -10.01 -3.53
C LYS A 153 -13.91 -8.67 -3.17
N ALA A 154 -12.58 -8.52 -3.22
CA ALA A 154 -11.91 -7.25 -2.94
C ALA A 154 -12.32 -6.18 -3.95
N LEU A 155 -12.42 -6.53 -5.24
CA LEU A 155 -12.92 -5.65 -6.29
C LEU A 155 -14.39 -5.23 -6.02
N ALA A 156 -15.24 -6.18 -5.64
CA ALA A 156 -16.63 -5.90 -5.29
C ALA A 156 -16.74 -4.97 -4.06
N ASP A 157 -15.90 -5.19 -3.05
CA ASP A 157 -15.87 -4.37 -1.84
C ASP A 157 -15.41 -2.92 -2.15
N ILE A 158 -14.43 -2.72 -3.05
CA ILE A 158 -14.01 -1.40 -3.53
C ILE A 158 -15.16 -0.69 -4.25
N ILE A 159 -15.87 -1.40 -5.12
CA ILE A 159 -17.03 -0.86 -5.85
C ILE A 159 -18.16 -0.49 -4.88
N ALA A 160 -18.36 -1.26 -3.82
CA ALA A 160 -19.37 -1.00 -2.81
C ALA A 160 -19.00 0.19 -1.91
N ALA A 161 -17.74 0.27 -1.45
CA ALA A 161 -17.25 1.33 -0.58
C ALA A 161 -17.13 2.67 -1.27
N LYS A 162 -16.84 2.68 -2.58
CA LYS A 162 -16.70 3.87 -3.41
C LYS A 162 -15.82 4.96 -2.79
N PRO A 163 -14.55 4.66 -2.43
CA PRO A 163 -13.64 5.71 -1.97
C PRO A 163 -13.57 6.85 -3.00
N ALA A 164 -13.33 8.07 -2.53
CA ALA A 164 -13.29 9.24 -3.42
C ALA A 164 -12.16 9.13 -4.46
N ARG A 165 -11.06 8.48 -4.07
CA ARG A 165 -9.87 8.31 -4.91
C ARG A 165 -9.25 6.93 -4.71
N ILE A 166 -8.75 6.35 -5.80
CA ILE A 166 -7.95 5.13 -5.79
C ILE A 166 -6.64 5.41 -6.52
N VAL A 167 -5.52 5.03 -5.94
CA VAL A 167 -4.23 4.95 -6.63
C VAL A 167 -3.92 3.48 -6.85
N TYR A 168 -4.04 3.06 -8.11
CA TYR A 168 -3.83 1.68 -8.48
C TYR A 168 -2.42 1.51 -9.06
N VAL A 169 -1.58 0.73 -8.40
CA VAL A 169 -0.27 0.28 -8.86
C VAL A 169 -0.43 -1.14 -9.42
N SER A 170 0.00 -1.37 -10.66
CA SER A 170 -0.18 -2.67 -11.30
C SER A 170 1.06 -3.10 -12.06
N CYS A 171 1.65 -4.21 -11.64
CA CYS A 171 2.73 -4.89 -12.39
C CYS A 171 2.20 -5.75 -13.56
N ASN A 172 0.89 -5.82 -13.76
CA ASN A 172 0.24 -6.58 -14.83
C ASN A 172 -0.92 -5.81 -15.46
N TYR A 173 -0.61 -5.04 -16.51
CA TYR A 173 -1.59 -4.23 -17.22
C TYR A 173 -2.80 -5.01 -17.77
N LYS A 174 -2.68 -6.34 -18.00
CA LYS A 174 -3.80 -7.17 -18.49
C LYS A 174 -4.86 -7.38 -17.39
N ASN A 175 -4.41 -7.64 -16.15
CA ASN A 175 -5.30 -7.74 -15.00
C ASN A 175 -5.91 -6.39 -14.67
N PHE A 176 -5.11 -5.32 -14.68
CA PHE A 176 -5.62 -3.95 -14.55
C PHE A 176 -6.73 -3.65 -15.57
N ALA A 177 -6.50 -3.96 -16.86
CA ALA A 177 -7.50 -3.73 -17.91
C ALA A 177 -8.80 -4.53 -17.67
N ARG A 178 -8.69 -5.80 -17.21
CA ARG A 178 -9.83 -6.63 -16.83
C ARG A 178 -10.65 -6.00 -15.70
N GLU A 179 -10.00 -5.54 -14.66
CA GLU A 179 -10.63 -4.96 -13.47
C GLU A 179 -11.21 -3.57 -13.77
N MET A 180 -10.58 -2.82 -14.68
CA MET A 180 -11.09 -1.55 -15.18
C MET A 180 -12.43 -1.67 -15.91
N VAL A 181 -12.80 -2.84 -16.45
CA VAL A 181 -14.14 -3.07 -17.03
C VAL A 181 -15.22 -2.78 -16.00
N GLU A 182 -15.01 -3.18 -14.73
CA GLU A 182 -15.97 -2.93 -13.65
C GLU A 182 -15.72 -1.55 -13.00
N LEU A 183 -14.47 -1.20 -12.70
CA LEU A 183 -14.13 0.06 -12.03
C LEU A 183 -14.54 1.29 -12.86
N SER A 184 -14.40 1.25 -14.18
CA SER A 184 -14.75 2.38 -15.06
C SER A 184 -16.23 2.75 -15.07
N LYS A 185 -17.09 1.89 -14.54
CA LYS A 185 -18.52 2.23 -14.33
C LYS A 185 -18.69 3.29 -13.24
N TYR A 186 -17.76 3.39 -12.30
CA TYR A 186 -17.82 4.22 -11.10
C TYR A 186 -16.69 5.23 -10.98
N TYR A 187 -15.62 5.05 -11.75
CA TYR A 187 -14.41 5.88 -11.68
C TYR A 187 -13.98 6.35 -13.06
N ASP A 188 -13.46 7.55 -13.12
CA ASP A 188 -12.73 8.09 -14.26
C ASP A 188 -11.22 7.98 -14.01
N ILE A 189 -10.45 7.76 -15.07
CA ILE A 189 -8.99 7.83 -15.03
C ILE A 189 -8.61 9.31 -15.10
N GLU A 190 -8.06 9.84 -13.99
CA GLU A 190 -7.56 11.21 -13.94
C GLU A 190 -6.14 11.32 -14.48
N ALA A 191 -5.29 10.34 -14.13
CA ALA A 191 -3.89 10.29 -14.57
C ALA A 191 -3.40 8.84 -14.64
N MET A 192 -2.41 8.61 -15.51
CA MET A 192 -1.76 7.32 -15.67
C MET A 192 -0.28 7.52 -15.99
N ARG A 193 0.59 6.75 -15.34
CA ARG A 193 2.03 6.78 -15.56
C ARG A 193 2.60 5.37 -15.54
N ALA A 194 3.38 5.04 -16.57
CA ALA A 194 4.14 3.80 -16.63
C ALA A 194 5.56 4.05 -16.10
N ILE A 195 6.05 3.14 -15.28
CA ILE A 195 7.38 3.20 -14.65
C ILE A 195 8.13 1.91 -14.95
N ASP A 196 9.32 2.03 -15.54
CA ASP A 196 10.18 0.89 -15.81
C ASP A 196 10.94 0.47 -14.55
N MET A 197 10.28 -0.38 -13.75
CA MET A 197 10.86 -0.98 -12.54
C MET A 197 11.79 -2.15 -12.85
N PHE A 198 11.66 -2.75 -14.04
CA PHE A 198 12.36 -3.96 -14.43
C PHE A 198 13.01 -3.83 -15.82
N PRO A 199 14.06 -2.96 -15.97
CA PRO A 199 14.73 -2.72 -17.24
C PRO A 199 15.15 -4.03 -17.91
N HIS A 200 15.07 -4.10 -19.25
CA HIS A 200 15.36 -5.25 -20.06
C HIS A 200 14.37 -6.43 -19.93
N THR A 201 13.21 -6.20 -19.32
CA THR A 201 12.10 -7.16 -19.28
C THR A 201 10.85 -6.54 -19.92
N PRO A 202 9.83 -7.33 -20.26
CA PRO A 202 8.56 -6.78 -20.75
C PRO A 202 7.64 -6.25 -19.62
N HIS A 203 8.14 -6.16 -18.40
CA HIS A 203 7.37 -5.75 -17.25
C HIS A 203 7.48 -4.26 -17.00
N VAL A 204 6.36 -3.63 -16.74
CA VAL A 204 6.24 -2.22 -16.39
C VAL A 204 5.26 -2.08 -15.23
N GLU A 205 5.55 -1.19 -14.30
CA GLU A 205 4.59 -0.79 -13.28
C GLU A 205 3.71 0.33 -13.84
N LEU A 206 2.41 0.11 -13.80
CA LEU A 206 1.42 1.10 -14.21
C LEU A 206 0.75 1.71 -12.99
N VAL A 207 1.01 2.99 -12.74
CA VAL A 207 0.32 3.73 -11.68
C VAL A 207 -0.82 4.51 -12.29
N THR A 208 -2.02 4.38 -11.73
CA THR A 208 -3.23 5.03 -12.23
C THR A 208 -3.97 5.72 -11.10
N ALA A 209 -4.28 7.00 -11.27
CA ALA A 209 -5.20 7.72 -10.39
C ALA A 209 -6.63 7.58 -10.93
N LEU A 210 -7.50 7.03 -10.10
CA LEU A 210 -8.93 6.87 -10.37
C LEU A 210 -9.71 7.79 -9.44
N VAL A 211 -10.62 8.58 -9.99
CA VAL A 211 -11.50 9.49 -9.24
C VAL A 211 -12.93 9.02 -9.41
N ARG A 212 -13.67 8.98 -8.29
CA ARG A 212 -15.08 8.59 -8.31
C ARG A 212 -15.89 9.55 -9.16
N LYS A 213 -16.75 8.99 -10.00
CA LYS A 213 -17.75 9.75 -10.76
C LYS A 213 -18.80 10.34 -9.82
N ASP A 214 -19.32 11.52 -10.17
CA ASP A 214 -20.42 12.17 -9.47
C ASP A 214 -21.73 11.36 -9.54
#